data_37fa1fd8ca0830ec0225d081ba3465bc
#
_entry.id   37fa1fd8ca0830ec0225d081ba3465bc
#
_cell.length_a   1.000
_cell.length_b   1.000
_cell.length_c   1.000
_cell.angle_alpha   90.00
_cell.angle_beta   90.00
_cell.angle_gamma   90.00
#
_symmetry.space_group_name_H-M   'P 1'
#
loop_
_entity.id
_entity.type
_entity.pdbx_description
1 polymer ?
#
loop_
_entity_poly.entity_id
_entity_poly.type
_entity_poly.pdbx_seq_one_letter_code
_entity_poly.pdbx_strand_id
1 'polypeptide(L)'
;RKNGELYPSWLTISAVRNPEQIITHFVAVFADISSLKHAQARLDYQAHHDPLTGLPNRTLFESRLQAALSHSEEVCGQGAVLFLDLDRFKHINDSLGHPVGDLLLKGIALRLKEQLRDVDTVARLGGDEFIILLPGLLHPGDAETVANKLLACFGAPFQAGEHEFFISASIGTSLFPADGSDVATLVKNADAAMYRSKAKGRNRVE
;
A
#
# COMPACT_ATOMS: atom_id res chain seq x y z
N ARG A 1 8.16 -13.31 -31.83
CA ARG A 1 9.56 -13.77 -31.94
C ARG A 1 9.59 -15.14 -32.64
N LYS A 2 10.77 -15.61 -33.06
CA LYS A 2 10.88 -16.91 -33.76
C LYS A 2 10.41 -18.12 -32.91
N ASN A 3 10.34 -17.94 -31.59
CA ASN A 3 9.86 -18.96 -30.63
C ASN A 3 8.34 -18.91 -30.39
N GLY A 4 7.59 -18.10 -31.12
CA GLY A 4 6.14 -17.91 -30.92
C GLY A 4 5.78 -16.93 -29.80
N GLU A 5 6.73 -16.37 -29.08
CA GLU A 5 6.48 -15.39 -28.03
C GLU A 5 6.00 -14.06 -28.61
N LEU A 6 4.87 -13.56 -28.09
CA LEU A 6 4.37 -12.22 -28.42
C LEU A 6 5.16 -11.17 -27.64
N TYR A 7 5.46 -10.06 -28.27
CA TYR A 7 6.13 -8.92 -27.64
C TYR A 7 5.56 -7.61 -28.15
N PRO A 8 5.54 -6.56 -27.33
CA PRO A 8 5.13 -5.23 -27.75
C PRO A 8 6.18 -4.64 -28.72
N SER A 9 5.71 -4.16 -29.86
CA SER A 9 6.58 -3.51 -30.84
C SER A 9 6.04 -2.17 -31.24
N TRP A 10 6.94 -1.24 -31.49
CA TRP A 10 6.64 0.01 -32.16
C TRP A 10 6.82 -0.20 -33.66
N LEU A 11 5.79 0.09 -34.46
CA LEU A 11 5.84 -0.02 -35.91
C LEU A 11 5.62 1.37 -36.52
N THR A 12 6.58 1.81 -37.33
CA THR A 12 6.43 3.00 -38.16
C THR A 12 6.43 2.58 -39.64
N ILE A 13 5.42 2.99 -40.38
CA ILE A 13 5.33 2.75 -41.83
C ILE A 13 5.35 4.10 -42.53
N SER A 14 6.29 4.26 -43.47
CA SER A 14 6.44 5.45 -44.31
C SER A 14 6.29 5.08 -45.78
N ALA A 15 5.53 5.86 -46.51
CA ALA A 15 5.41 5.73 -47.97
C ALA A 15 6.54 6.49 -48.64
N VAL A 16 7.28 5.83 -49.51
CA VAL A 16 8.30 6.46 -50.36
C VAL A 16 7.66 6.76 -51.72
N ARG A 17 7.84 8.02 -52.16
CA ARG A 17 7.27 8.52 -53.41
C ARG A 17 8.39 8.86 -54.39
N ASN A 18 8.12 8.69 -55.66
CA ASN A 18 9.00 9.14 -56.73
C ASN A 18 8.82 10.68 -56.94
N PRO A 19 9.63 11.34 -57.86
CA PRO A 19 9.45 12.76 -58.15
C PRO A 19 8.09 13.15 -58.66
N GLU A 20 7.33 12.20 -59.21
CA GLU A 20 5.97 12.37 -59.73
C GLU A 20 4.89 12.16 -58.61
N GLN A 21 5.31 12.08 -57.34
CA GLN A 21 4.46 11.88 -56.17
C GLN A 21 3.74 10.51 -56.09
N ILE A 22 4.11 9.55 -56.93
CA ILE A 22 3.52 8.18 -56.93
C ILE A 22 4.24 7.37 -55.85
N ILE A 23 3.46 6.67 -55.01
CA ILE A 23 4.03 5.76 -54.01
C ILE A 23 4.69 4.60 -54.71
N THR A 24 5.96 4.39 -54.52
CA THR A 24 6.75 3.31 -55.11
C THR A 24 6.93 2.13 -54.17
N HIS A 25 7.01 2.36 -52.85
CA HIS A 25 7.13 1.33 -51.87
C HIS A 25 6.84 1.90 -50.46
N PHE A 26 6.71 0.99 -49.49
CA PHE A 26 6.59 1.33 -48.09
C PHE A 26 7.85 0.85 -47.33
N VAL A 27 8.32 1.67 -46.44
CA VAL A 27 9.39 1.31 -45.49
C VAL A 27 8.74 1.12 -44.13
N ALA A 28 8.92 -0.07 -43.55
CA ALA A 28 8.47 -0.38 -42.20
C ALA A 28 9.69 -0.54 -41.28
N VAL A 29 9.66 0.18 -40.15
CA VAL A 29 10.68 0.08 -39.10
C VAL A 29 10.01 -0.50 -37.86
N PHE A 30 10.57 -1.59 -37.34
CA PHE A 30 10.12 -2.26 -36.13
C PHE A 30 11.13 -2.01 -35.02
N ALA A 31 10.63 -1.68 -33.82
CA ALA A 31 11.42 -1.63 -32.60
C ALA A 31 10.75 -2.49 -31.52
N ASP A 32 11.49 -3.41 -30.93
CA ASP A 32 11.04 -4.16 -29.73
C ASP A 32 11.08 -3.19 -28.54
N ILE A 33 9.92 -2.91 -27.96
CA ILE A 33 9.77 -2.00 -26.81
C ILE A 33 9.52 -2.75 -25.51
N SER A 34 9.82 -4.04 -25.44
CA SER A 34 9.61 -4.86 -24.23
C SER A 34 10.37 -4.29 -23.04
N SER A 35 11.64 -3.96 -23.21
CA SER A 35 12.47 -3.37 -22.13
C SER A 35 11.92 -2.03 -21.65
N LEU A 36 11.46 -1.19 -22.56
CA LEU A 36 10.84 0.09 -22.23
C LEU A 36 9.54 -0.11 -21.43
N LYS A 37 8.69 -1.03 -21.85
CA LYS A 37 7.44 -1.36 -21.15
C LYS A 37 7.69 -1.94 -19.76
N HIS A 38 8.68 -2.83 -19.62
CA HIS A 38 9.05 -3.37 -18.31
C HIS A 38 9.62 -2.29 -17.39
N ALA A 39 10.49 -1.41 -17.92
CA ALA A 39 11.02 -0.30 -17.13
C ALA A 39 9.90 0.66 -16.68
N GLN A 40 8.97 1.00 -17.57
CA GLN A 40 7.82 1.82 -17.24
C GLN A 40 6.95 1.17 -16.15
N ALA A 41 6.57 -0.11 -16.31
CA ALA A 41 5.78 -0.84 -15.33
C ALA A 41 6.48 -0.92 -13.97
N ARG A 42 7.82 -1.08 -13.97
CA ARG A 42 8.61 -1.08 -12.74
C ARG A 42 8.61 0.30 -12.06
N LEU A 43 8.76 1.37 -12.81
CA LEU A 43 8.69 2.73 -12.28
C LEU A 43 7.30 3.03 -11.72
N ASP A 44 6.24 2.67 -12.43
CA ASP A 44 4.86 2.83 -11.99
C ASP A 44 4.59 2.04 -10.69
N TYR A 45 5.11 0.81 -10.60
CA TYR A 45 5.01 0.03 -9.37
C TYR A 45 5.77 0.69 -8.20
N GLN A 46 7.00 1.14 -8.42
CA GLN A 46 7.82 1.82 -7.40
C GLN A 46 7.21 3.15 -6.94
N ALA A 47 6.52 3.86 -7.85
CA ALA A 47 5.82 5.10 -7.49
C ALA A 47 4.65 4.90 -6.52
N HIS A 48 4.10 3.67 -6.43
CA HIS A 48 2.88 3.36 -5.70
C HIS A 48 3.06 2.33 -4.57
N HIS A 49 4.24 1.70 -4.46
CA HIS A 49 4.48 0.65 -3.45
C HIS A 49 5.75 0.93 -2.65
N ASP A 50 5.73 0.50 -1.40
CA ASP A 50 6.90 0.50 -0.52
C ASP A 50 7.92 -0.57 -0.99
N PRO A 51 9.17 -0.21 -1.28
CA PRO A 51 10.13 -1.14 -1.86
C PRO A 51 10.58 -2.25 -0.90
N LEU A 52 10.42 -2.07 0.41
CA LEU A 52 10.81 -3.06 1.41
C LEU A 52 9.75 -4.14 1.58
N THR A 53 8.49 -3.75 1.74
CA THR A 53 7.38 -4.66 2.10
C THR A 53 6.51 -5.05 0.91
N GLY A 54 6.59 -4.33 -0.21
CA GLY A 54 5.71 -4.50 -1.36
C GLY A 54 4.27 -4.03 -1.13
N LEU A 55 3.96 -3.48 0.04
CA LEU A 55 2.65 -2.89 0.32
C LEU A 55 2.46 -1.59 -0.46
N PRO A 56 1.22 -1.14 -0.68
CA PRO A 56 0.93 0.23 -1.05
C PRO A 56 1.74 1.23 -0.23
N ASN A 57 2.23 2.29 -0.88
CA ASN A 57 2.85 3.42 -0.21
C ASN A 57 1.80 4.49 0.12
N ARG A 58 2.25 5.62 0.70
CA ARG A 58 1.39 6.77 1.02
C ARG A 58 0.57 7.24 -0.17
N THR A 59 1.17 7.39 -1.34
CA THR A 59 0.52 7.91 -2.55
C THR A 59 -0.64 7.01 -2.99
N LEU A 60 -0.43 5.69 -3.04
CA LEU A 60 -1.49 4.76 -3.42
C LEU A 60 -2.58 4.67 -2.34
N PHE A 61 -2.21 4.74 -1.06
CA PHE A 61 -3.17 4.77 0.03
C PHE A 61 -4.10 5.99 -0.06
N GLU A 62 -3.55 7.19 -0.21
CA GLU A 62 -4.31 8.43 -0.31
C GLU A 62 -5.26 8.43 -1.53
N SER A 63 -4.79 7.92 -2.66
CA SER A 63 -5.63 7.74 -3.85
C SER A 63 -6.82 6.79 -3.61
N ARG A 64 -6.59 5.66 -2.93
CA ARG A 64 -7.64 4.70 -2.58
C ARG A 64 -8.62 5.25 -1.55
N LEU A 65 -8.12 5.99 -0.55
CA LEU A 65 -8.98 6.64 0.43
C LEU A 65 -9.85 7.71 -0.24
N GLN A 66 -9.31 8.52 -1.15
CA GLN A 66 -10.09 9.49 -1.90
C GLN A 66 -11.20 8.82 -2.73
N ALA A 67 -10.90 7.71 -3.40
CA ALA A 67 -11.91 6.94 -4.13
C ALA A 67 -12.99 6.35 -3.21
N ALA A 68 -12.59 5.84 -2.04
CA ALA A 68 -13.52 5.31 -1.05
C ALA A 68 -14.45 6.40 -0.47
N LEU A 69 -13.92 7.61 -0.24
CA LEU A 69 -14.70 8.75 0.21
C LEU A 69 -15.74 9.16 -0.83
N SER A 70 -15.34 9.32 -2.11
CA SER A 70 -16.27 9.64 -3.18
C SER A 70 -17.39 8.59 -3.32
N HIS A 71 -17.04 7.31 -3.27
CA HIS A 71 -18.04 6.24 -3.32
C HIS A 71 -18.95 6.24 -2.08
N SER A 72 -18.41 6.51 -0.90
CA SER A 72 -19.17 6.60 0.35
C SER A 72 -20.23 7.73 0.31
N GLU A 73 -19.90 8.87 -0.30
CA GLU A 73 -20.86 9.97 -0.52
C GLU A 73 -22.02 9.55 -1.41
N GLU A 74 -21.75 8.80 -2.49
CA GLU A 74 -22.77 8.34 -3.44
C GLU A 74 -23.78 7.36 -2.82
N VAL A 75 -23.31 6.45 -1.93
CA VAL A 75 -24.13 5.36 -1.37
C VAL A 75 -24.50 5.58 0.09
N CYS A 76 -24.21 6.74 0.67
CA CYS A 76 -24.34 7.00 2.12
C CYS A 76 -23.62 5.92 2.96
N GLY A 77 -22.49 5.46 2.46
CA GLY A 77 -21.70 4.41 3.08
C GLY A 77 -20.78 4.94 4.19
N GLN A 78 -20.12 4.04 4.87
CA GLN A 78 -19.16 4.38 5.91
C GLN A 78 -17.92 3.50 5.83
N GLY A 79 -16.83 3.96 6.42
CA GLY A 79 -15.59 3.21 6.50
C GLY A 79 -14.67 3.77 7.59
N ALA A 80 -13.46 3.25 7.66
CA ALA A 80 -12.49 3.65 8.67
C ALA A 80 -11.07 3.76 8.10
N VAL A 81 -10.30 4.64 8.71
CA VAL A 81 -8.85 4.71 8.59
C VAL A 81 -8.25 4.32 9.93
N LEU A 82 -7.34 3.34 9.93
CA LEU A 82 -6.58 2.93 11.10
C LEU A 82 -5.12 3.31 10.89
N PHE A 83 -4.53 4.02 11.86
CA PHE A 83 -3.11 4.31 11.91
C PHE A 83 -2.44 3.38 12.91
N LEU A 84 -1.42 2.65 12.50
CA LEU A 84 -0.73 1.64 13.30
C LEU A 84 0.76 1.97 13.36
N ASP A 85 1.34 1.93 14.56
CA ASP A 85 2.76 2.12 14.81
C ASP A 85 3.28 0.99 15.71
N LEU A 86 4.46 0.48 15.38
CA LEU A 86 5.09 -0.61 16.12
C LEU A 86 5.77 -0.09 17.38
N ASP A 87 5.33 -0.59 18.52
CA ASP A 87 5.85 -0.15 19.79
C ASP A 87 7.33 -0.52 19.96
N ARG A 88 8.19 0.49 20.22
CA ARG A 88 9.61 0.32 20.49
C ARG A 88 10.41 -0.32 19.33
N PHE A 89 9.95 -0.29 18.11
CA PHE A 89 10.66 -0.85 16.95
C PHE A 89 12.10 -0.30 16.81
N LYS A 90 12.30 1.00 17.14
CA LYS A 90 13.61 1.62 17.12
C LYS A 90 14.63 0.86 17.98
N HIS A 91 14.24 0.31 19.14
CA HIS A 91 15.16 -0.46 20.00
C HIS A 91 15.66 -1.74 19.33
N ILE A 92 14.83 -2.36 18.47
CA ILE A 92 15.23 -3.54 17.70
C ILE A 92 16.32 -3.15 16.69
N ASN A 93 16.10 -2.06 15.95
CA ASN A 93 17.10 -1.55 15.00
C ASN A 93 18.41 -1.14 15.71
N ASP A 94 18.32 -0.44 16.84
CA ASP A 94 19.48 0.02 17.59
C ASP A 94 20.28 -1.15 18.19
N SER A 95 19.62 -2.29 18.49
CA SER A 95 20.26 -3.46 19.13
C SER A 95 20.79 -4.48 18.13
N LEU A 96 20.06 -4.72 17.01
CA LEU A 96 20.32 -5.84 16.07
C LEU A 96 20.57 -5.38 14.64
N GLY A 97 20.47 -4.07 14.40
CA GLY A 97 20.72 -3.46 13.11
C GLY A 97 19.50 -3.47 12.18
N HIS A 98 19.52 -2.57 11.20
CA HIS A 98 18.45 -2.39 10.21
C HIS A 98 18.08 -3.65 9.43
N PRO A 99 19.03 -4.56 9.02
CA PRO A 99 18.65 -5.75 8.29
C PRO A 99 17.68 -6.67 9.04
N VAL A 100 17.79 -6.77 10.36
CA VAL A 100 16.87 -7.57 11.18
C VAL A 100 15.51 -6.86 11.29
N GLY A 101 15.52 -5.54 11.48
CA GLY A 101 14.30 -4.74 11.46
C GLY A 101 13.55 -4.82 10.12
N ASP A 102 14.27 -4.85 9.00
CA ASP A 102 13.69 -5.00 7.67
C ASP A 102 12.99 -6.37 7.48
N LEU A 103 13.59 -7.45 7.99
CA LEU A 103 12.95 -8.78 7.98
C LEU A 103 11.68 -8.79 8.84
N LEU A 104 11.74 -8.17 10.02
CA LEU A 104 10.60 -8.04 10.91
C LEU A 104 9.47 -7.24 10.25
N LEU A 105 9.76 -6.10 9.62
CA LEU A 105 8.77 -5.31 8.87
C LEU A 105 8.10 -6.09 7.75
N LYS A 106 8.84 -6.92 7.02
CA LYS A 106 8.27 -7.81 5.99
C LYS A 106 7.33 -8.85 6.59
N GLY A 107 7.70 -9.46 7.71
CA GLY A 107 6.86 -10.42 8.42
C GLY A 107 5.57 -9.78 8.93
N ILE A 108 5.66 -8.57 9.49
CA ILE A 108 4.50 -7.80 9.96
C ILE A 108 3.58 -7.44 8.80
N ALA A 109 4.13 -6.93 7.69
CA ALA A 109 3.36 -6.57 6.50
C ALA A 109 2.55 -7.74 5.96
N LEU A 110 3.15 -8.93 5.88
CA LEU A 110 2.48 -10.15 5.45
C LEU A 110 1.34 -10.51 6.41
N ARG A 111 1.63 -10.57 7.73
CA ARG A 111 0.65 -10.94 8.75
C ARG A 111 -0.53 -9.96 8.81
N LEU A 112 -0.30 -8.67 8.70
CA LEU A 112 -1.37 -7.66 8.62
C LEU A 112 -2.25 -7.88 7.39
N LYS A 113 -1.65 -8.12 6.23
CA LYS A 113 -2.37 -8.36 4.98
C LYS A 113 -3.27 -9.60 5.05
N GLU A 114 -2.81 -10.68 5.69
CA GLU A 114 -3.58 -11.92 5.86
C GLU A 114 -4.82 -11.75 6.75
N GLN A 115 -4.87 -10.70 7.59
CA GLN A 115 -6.02 -10.43 8.46
C GLN A 115 -7.12 -9.61 7.78
N LEU A 116 -6.85 -9.04 6.61
CA LEU A 116 -7.70 -8.10 5.91
C LEU A 116 -8.40 -8.74 4.71
N ARG A 117 -9.54 -8.15 4.32
CA ARG A 117 -10.29 -8.55 3.11
C ARG A 117 -9.59 -8.00 1.86
N ASP A 118 -9.88 -8.54 0.70
CA ASP A 118 -9.34 -8.06 -0.59
C ASP A 118 -9.69 -6.59 -0.89
N VAL A 119 -10.84 -6.12 -0.39
CA VAL A 119 -11.27 -4.72 -0.54
C VAL A 119 -10.58 -3.76 0.43
N ASP A 120 -10.03 -4.26 1.54
CA ASP A 120 -9.29 -3.47 2.50
C ASP A 120 -7.89 -3.14 1.95
N THR A 121 -7.33 -2.05 2.39
CA THR A 121 -5.96 -1.69 1.98
C THR A 121 -5.10 -1.53 3.21
N VAL A 122 -3.98 -2.26 3.28
CA VAL A 122 -2.87 -1.95 4.19
C VAL A 122 -1.74 -1.32 3.40
N ALA A 123 -1.20 -0.23 3.92
CA ALA A 123 -0.07 0.51 3.34
C ALA A 123 1.01 0.76 4.39
N ARG A 124 2.25 0.94 3.94
CA ARG A 124 3.35 1.39 4.80
C ARG A 124 3.72 2.82 4.43
N LEU A 125 3.75 3.71 5.44
CA LEU A 125 4.04 5.13 5.24
C LEU A 125 5.54 5.44 5.31
N GLY A 126 6.28 4.58 6.02
CA GLY A 126 7.72 4.68 6.25
C GLY A 126 8.07 4.23 7.68
N GLY A 127 9.36 3.94 7.95
CA GLY A 127 9.76 3.48 9.28
C GLY A 127 8.93 2.29 9.77
N ASP A 128 8.30 2.46 10.92
CA ASP A 128 7.45 1.52 11.65
C ASP A 128 5.94 1.84 11.55
N GLU A 129 5.55 2.76 10.65
CA GLU A 129 4.19 3.24 10.49
C GLU A 129 3.45 2.50 9.37
N PHE A 130 2.29 1.95 9.70
CA PHE A 130 1.34 1.36 8.77
C PHE A 130 0.01 2.10 8.85
N ILE A 131 -0.73 2.10 7.74
CA ILE A 131 -2.07 2.67 7.68
C ILE A 131 -3.00 1.70 6.96
N ILE A 132 -4.22 1.59 7.45
CA ILE A 132 -5.21 0.65 6.92
C ILE A 132 -6.48 1.42 6.56
N LEU A 133 -7.03 1.12 5.40
CA LEU A 133 -8.34 1.60 4.94
C LEU A 133 -9.31 0.43 4.97
N LEU A 134 -10.44 0.64 5.65
CA LEU A 134 -11.57 -0.29 5.71
C LEU A 134 -12.79 0.38 5.06
N PRO A 135 -13.02 0.20 3.76
CA PRO A 135 -14.19 0.74 3.08
C PRO A 135 -15.42 -0.13 3.31
N GLY A 136 -16.62 0.45 3.18
CA GLY A 136 -17.87 -0.27 3.16
C GLY A 136 -18.15 -1.07 4.45
N LEU A 137 -18.00 -0.43 5.61
CA LEU A 137 -18.38 -0.99 6.89
C LEU A 137 -19.91 -0.98 7.01
N LEU A 138 -20.49 -2.04 7.58
CA LEU A 138 -21.92 -2.14 7.84
C LEU A 138 -22.29 -1.37 9.11
N HIS A 139 -21.43 -1.44 10.13
CA HIS A 139 -21.61 -0.77 11.40
C HIS A 139 -20.31 -0.08 11.84
N PRO A 140 -20.37 1.06 12.55
CA PRO A 140 -19.18 1.73 13.10
C PRO A 140 -18.30 0.82 13.97
N GLY A 141 -18.92 -0.10 14.76
CA GLY A 141 -18.22 -1.06 15.61
C GLY A 141 -17.40 -2.11 14.85
N ASP A 142 -17.64 -2.27 13.55
CA ASP A 142 -16.85 -3.20 12.71
C ASP A 142 -15.39 -2.74 12.61
N ALA A 143 -15.14 -1.42 12.62
CA ALA A 143 -13.79 -0.87 12.61
C ALA A 143 -13.00 -1.28 13.86
N GLU A 144 -13.62 -1.19 15.05
CA GLU A 144 -13.01 -1.60 16.31
C GLU A 144 -12.75 -3.12 16.34
N THR A 145 -13.68 -3.91 15.80
CA THR A 145 -13.52 -5.38 15.68
C THR A 145 -12.30 -5.73 14.82
N VAL A 146 -12.14 -5.08 13.65
CA VAL A 146 -10.97 -5.30 12.78
C VAL A 146 -9.69 -4.78 13.44
N ALA A 147 -9.72 -3.62 14.08
CA ALA A 147 -8.56 -3.06 14.78
C ALA A 147 -8.09 -4.00 15.91
N ASN A 148 -9.00 -4.55 16.70
CA ASN A 148 -8.68 -5.54 17.74
C ASN A 148 -8.16 -6.87 17.16
N LYS A 149 -8.68 -7.32 16.01
CA LYS A 149 -8.15 -8.48 15.29
C LYS A 149 -6.72 -8.24 14.81
N LEU A 150 -6.43 -7.06 14.28
CA LEU A 150 -5.08 -6.67 13.89
C LEU A 150 -4.14 -6.59 15.10
N LEU A 151 -4.61 -6.05 16.21
CA LEU A 151 -3.82 -6.00 17.44
C LEU A 151 -3.53 -7.41 17.97
N ALA A 152 -4.51 -8.30 17.95
CA ALA A 152 -4.36 -9.67 18.42
C ALA A 152 -3.32 -10.47 17.61
N CYS A 153 -3.09 -10.14 16.34
CA CYS A 153 -2.09 -10.83 15.53
C CYS A 153 -0.63 -10.58 16.02
N PHE A 154 -0.41 -9.56 16.85
CA PHE A 154 0.87 -9.31 17.52
C PHE A 154 1.09 -10.18 18.77
N GLY A 155 0.09 -10.93 19.24
CA GLY A 155 0.23 -11.88 20.35
C GLY A 155 1.11 -13.09 20.05
N ALA A 156 1.30 -13.43 18.77
CA ALA A 156 2.22 -14.46 18.34
C ALA A 156 3.56 -13.84 17.91
N PRO A 157 4.70 -14.50 18.19
CA PRO A 157 6.00 -13.98 17.82
C PRO A 157 6.19 -13.86 16.31
N PHE A 158 7.11 -12.99 15.91
CA PHE A 158 7.57 -12.83 14.54
C PHE A 158 8.96 -13.43 14.38
N GLN A 159 9.16 -14.22 13.32
CA GLN A 159 10.47 -14.73 12.95
C GLN A 159 11.18 -13.73 12.04
N ALA A 160 12.39 -13.35 12.39
CA ALA A 160 13.26 -12.54 11.53
C ALA A 160 14.68 -13.13 11.55
N GLY A 161 14.99 -13.92 10.54
CA GLY A 161 16.22 -14.73 10.50
C GLY A 161 16.21 -15.81 11.60
N GLU A 162 17.26 -15.84 12.42
CA GLU A 162 17.38 -16.76 13.56
C GLU A 162 16.73 -16.22 14.85
N HIS A 163 16.16 -15.02 14.81
CA HIS A 163 15.58 -14.36 15.97
C HIS A 163 14.05 -14.44 15.99
N GLU A 164 13.52 -14.59 17.19
CA GLU A 164 12.09 -14.53 17.49
C GLU A 164 11.78 -13.25 18.27
N PHE A 165 10.78 -12.49 17.82
CA PHE A 165 10.43 -11.19 18.39
C PHE A 165 9.00 -11.16 18.89
N PHE A 166 8.84 -10.69 20.13
CA PHE A 166 7.56 -10.22 20.65
C PHE A 166 7.51 -8.70 20.53
N ILE A 167 6.65 -8.20 19.68
CA ILE A 167 6.43 -6.78 19.46
C ILE A 167 4.94 -6.48 19.56
N SER A 168 4.59 -5.34 20.09
CA SER A 168 3.22 -4.84 20.11
C SER A 168 3.04 -3.66 19.16
N ALA A 169 1.80 -3.27 18.95
CA ALA A 169 1.46 -2.11 18.15
C ALA A 169 0.46 -1.21 18.88
N SER A 170 0.49 0.07 18.56
CA SER A 170 -0.51 1.04 18.97
C SER A 170 -1.33 1.43 17.76
N ILE A 171 -2.67 1.37 17.88
CA ILE A 171 -3.59 1.63 16.77
C ILE A 171 -4.50 2.80 17.15
N GLY A 172 -4.69 3.73 16.21
CA GLY A 172 -5.70 4.78 16.28
C GLY A 172 -6.67 4.67 15.14
N THR A 173 -7.94 4.92 15.40
CA THR A 173 -9.06 4.78 14.45
C THR A 173 -9.73 6.11 14.17
N SER A 174 -10.11 6.36 12.92
CA SER A 174 -10.94 7.47 12.48
C SER A 174 -11.99 6.96 11.50
N LEU A 175 -13.25 7.31 11.73
CA LEU A 175 -14.40 6.85 10.95
C LEU A 175 -14.81 7.91 9.92
N PHE A 176 -15.15 7.51 8.72
CA PHE A 176 -15.80 8.40 7.78
C PHE A 176 -17.24 7.97 7.51
N PRO A 177 -18.19 8.92 7.38
CA PRO A 177 -17.98 10.37 7.40
C PRO A 177 -17.92 11.00 8.81
N ALA A 178 -18.07 10.25 9.90
CA ALA A 178 -18.29 10.76 11.24
C ALA A 178 -17.14 11.66 11.77
N ASP A 179 -15.88 11.26 11.57
CA ASP A 179 -14.69 11.95 12.06
C ASP A 179 -14.03 12.84 10.99
N GLY A 180 -14.54 12.81 9.75
CA GLY A 180 -14.06 13.61 8.65
C GLY A 180 -14.54 13.11 7.30
N SER A 181 -14.47 13.99 6.29
CA SER A 181 -14.86 13.72 4.91
C SER A 181 -13.73 13.94 3.90
N ASP A 182 -12.53 14.23 4.38
CA ASP A 182 -11.34 14.39 3.54
C ASP A 182 -10.16 13.58 4.05
N VAL A 183 -9.24 13.27 3.15
CA VAL A 183 -8.07 12.43 3.41
C VAL A 183 -7.21 12.97 4.55
N ALA A 184 -6.91 14.28 4.53
CA ALA A 184 -6.00 14.88 5.49
C ALA A 184 -6.55 14.86 6.91
N THR A 185 -7.85 15.18 7.07
CA THR A 185 -8.55 15.16 8.36
C THR A 185 -8.60 13.74 8.93
N LEU A 186 -8.97 12.74 8.13
CA LEU A 186 -9.08 11.36 8.60
C LEU A 186 -7.73 10.77 9.02
N VAL A 187 -6.68 10.96 8.22
CA VAL A 187 -5.32 10.50 8.54
C VAL A 187 -4.82 11.18 9.81
N LYS A 188 -5.02 12.51 9.95
CA LYS A 188 -4.64 13.25 11.15
C LYS A 188 -5.38 12.77 12.40
N ASN A 189 -6.68 12.48 12.31
CA ASN A 189 -7.48 12.02 13.44
C ASN A 189 -7.08 10.61 13.87
N ALA A 190 -6.82 9.70 12.92
CA ALA A 190 -6.29 8.36 13.20
C ALA A 190 -4.91 8.42 13.85
N ASP A 191 -3.98 9.27 13.36
CA ASP A 191 -2.66 9.47 13.96
C ASP A 191 -2.77 10.01 15.39
N ALA A 192 -3.61 11.04 15.62
CA ALA A 192 -3.84 11.58 16.96
C ALA A 192 -4.42 10.52 17.92
N ALA A 193 -5.30 9.64 17.45
CA ALA A 193 -5.82 8.52 18.23
C ALA A 193 -4.71 7.50 18.55
N MET A 194 -3.87 7.12 17.58
CA MET A 194 -2.72 6.25 17.79
C MET A 194 -1.74 6.84 18.82
N TYR A 195 -1.49 8.15 18.77
CA TYR A 195 -0.65 8.80 19.78
C TYR A 195 -1.25 8.71 21.20
N ARG A 196 -2.58 8.83 21.34
CA ARG A 196 -3.29 8.60 22.62
C ARG A 196 -3.15 7.15 23.09
N SER A 197 -3.22 6.19 22.17
CA SER A 197 -2.96 4.77 22.46
C SER A 197 -1.57 4.58 23.08
N LYS A 198 -0.54 5.19 22.49
CA LYS A 198 0.84 5.18 23.03
C LYS A 198 0.93 5.80 24.41
N ALA A 199 0.28 6.94 24.64
CA ALA A 199 0.29 7.64 25.95
C ALA A 199 -0.41 6.85 27.04
N LYS A 200 -1.46 6.08 26.72
CA LYS A 200 -2.23 5.25 27.66
C LYS A 200 -1.59 3.89 27.95
N GLY A 201 -0.36 3.63 27.52
CA GLY A 201 0.40 2.42 27.87
C GLY A 201 0.70 1.49 26.70
N ARG A 202 0.41 1.88 25.45
CA ARG A 202 0.67 1.10 24.24
C ARG A 202 -0.16 -0.18 24.13
N ASN A 203 0.08 -0.99 23.09
CA ASN A 203 -0.58 -2.28 22.87
C ASN A 203 -2.10 -2.21 22.98
N ARG A 204 -2.72 -1.25 22.30
CA ARG A 204 -4.17 -1.00 22.34
C ARG A 204 -4.69 -0.27 21.11
N VAL A 205 -6.02 -0.22 21.02
CA VAL A 205 -6.78 0.58 20.05
C VAL A 205 -7.39 1.80 20.75
N GLU A 206 -7.45 2.94 20.06
CA GLU A 206 -8.18 4.17 20.45
C GLU A 206 -9.02 4.71 19.29
#